data_f419acee5e1f1b5d55f0b855439ee83d
#
_entry.id   f419acee5e1f1b5d55f0b855439ee83d
#
_cell.length_a   1.000
_cell.length_b   1.000
_cell.length_c   1.000
_cell.angle_alpha   90.00
_cell.angle_beta   90.00
_cell.angle_gamma   90.00
#
_symmetry.space_group_name_H-M   'P 1'
#
loop_
_entity.id
_entity.type
_entity.pdbx_description
1 polymer ?
#
loop_
_entity_poly.entity_id
_entity_poly.type
_entity_poly.pdbx_seq_one_letter_code
_entity_poly.pdbx_strand_id
1 'polypeptide(L)'
;TYPGRVFLVNIHAGSFSPANYPNLNTEDGTAMVEANQLYSFPAGYVNRTSEYAVGREQWSSYTMEQLAQQAECNIDGQVVIDPVTREATINVEVYYTSNSSKDKNYLTVMMLQDDIIGGQEGGHYNPEQYINGEYHHMHVLRDVVTPTWGEEISPTTEGTLITKTYNYTIPEIIGDPNGTEAVIDNIYFIAFVSEFYDGYQTCPVLNVNELLTVQDVDVDNSLLITEIYPASYISCSENNVIKVNVANLGKNEINNMKFE
;
A
#
# COMPACT_ATOMS: atom_id res chain seq x y z
N THR A 1 15.37 5.91 6.61
CA THR A 1 13.92 5.73 6.52
C THR A 1 13.26 6.94 5.88
N TYR A 2 12.29 6.71 5.01
CA TYR A 2 11.53 7.74 4.30
C TYR A 2 10.03 7.47 4.53
N PRO A 3 9.50 7.69 5.76
CA PRO A 3 8.10 7.43 6.08
C PRO A 3 7.18 8.25 5.18
N GLY A 4 6.10 7.64 4.69
CA GLY A 4 5.15 8.26 3.76
C GLY A 4 5.69 8.50 2.35
N ARG A 5 6.90 8.01 2.02
CA ARG A 5 7.51 8.16 0.68
C ARG A 5 8.02 6.85 0.09
N VAL A 6 8.17 5.81 0.89
CA VAL A 6 8.58 4.48 0.47
C VAL A 6 7.62 3.47 1.08
N PHE A 7 6.97 2.70 0.23
CA PHE A 7 6.02 1.67 0.60
C PHE A 7 6.56 0.32 0.17
N LEU A 8 6.58 -0.64 1.09
CA LEU A 8 7.11 -1.98 0.86
C LEU A 8 5.95 -2.94 0.60
N VAL A 9 6.13 -3.86 -0.34
CA VAL A 9 5.21 -4.98 -0.58
C VAL A 9 6.02 -6.26 -0.59
N ASN A 10 5.77 -7.13 0.37
CA ASN A 10 6.38 -8.46 0.45
C ASN A 10 5.46 -9.48 -0.23
N ILE A 11 5.92 -10.02 -1.36
CA ILE A 11 5.20 -11.03 -2.15
C ILE A 11 5.80 -12.39 -1.85
N HIS A 12 5.01 -13.27 -1.25
CA HIS A 12 5.36 -14.66 -1.03
C HIS A 12 4.87 -15.49 -2.21
N ALA A 13 5.78 -16.12 -2.94
CA ALA A 13 5.44 -16.96 -4.08
C ALA A 13 6.61 -17.87 -4.49
N GLY A 14 6.35 -18.81 -5.37
CA GLY A 14 7.34 -19.70 -5.93
C GLY A 14 7.81 -20.81 -4.97
N SER A 15 8.89 -21.49 -5.34
CA SER A 15 9.37 -22.69 -4.64
C SER A 15 9.92 -22.44 -3.23
N PHE A 16 10.26 -21.18 -2.92
CA PHE A 16 10.77 -20.78 -1.60
C PHE A 16 9.65 -20.32 -0.64
N SER A 17 8.40 -20.26 -1.12
CA SER A 17 7.24 -20.01 -0.30
C SER A 17 6.25 -21.18 -0.45
N PRO A 18 6.57 -22.35 0.16
CA PRO A 18 5.69 -23.50 0.07
C PRO A 18 4.35 -23.20 0.79
N ALA A 19 3.27 -23.86 0.34
CA ALA A 19 1.94 -23.77 0.93
C ALA A 19 1.84 -24.49 2.29
N ASN A 20 2.84 -24.27 3.17
CA ASN A 20 2.84 -24.70 4.55
C ASN A 20 2.12 -23.65 5.42
N TYR A 21 1.87 -23.96 6.67
CA TYR A 21 1.33 -22.94 7.57
C TYR A 21 2.47 -22.05 8.11
N PRO A 22 2.36 -20.72 8.03
CA PRO A 22 1.33 -19.96 7.30
C PRO A 22 1.55 -19.96 5.78
N ASN A 23 0.50 -20.25 5.00
CA ASN A 23 0.56 -20.07 3.56
C ASN A 23 0.30 -18.60 3.21
N LEU A 24 1.34 -17.90 2.81
CA LEU A 24 1.31 -16.47 2.46
C LEU A 24 1.25 -16.22 0.95
N ASN A 25 1.11 -17.29 0.14
CA ASN A 25 0.96 -17.14 -1.31
C ASN A 25 -0.41 -16.56 -1.65
N THR A 26 -0.42 -15.75 -2.70
CA THR A 26 -1.65 -15.25 -3.34
C THR A 26 -1.62 -15.59 -4.83
N GLU A 27 -2.80 -15.63 -5.47
CA GLU A 27 -2.87 -15.84 -6.92
C GLU A 27 -2.17 -14.71 -7.68
N ASP A 28 -2.40 -13.45 -7.27
CA ASP A 28 -1.76 -12.29 -7.87
C ASP A 28 -0.24 -12.29 -7.66
N GLY A 29 0.23 -12.62 -6.46
CA GLY A 29 1.65 -12.74 -6.18
C GLY A 29 2.31 -13.81 -7.04
N THR A 30 1.65 -14.94 -7.23
CA THR A 30 2.11 -16.03 -8.11
C THR A 30 2.16 -15.55 -9.56
N ALA A 31 1.09 -14.90 -10.05
CA ALA A 31 1.05 -14.34 -11.40
C ALA A 31 2.17 -13.30 -11.63
N MET A 32 2.45 -12.44 -10.63
CA MET A 32 3.54 -11.46 -10.70
C MET A 32 4.91 -12.11 -10.79
N VAL A 33 5.17 -13.19 -10.02
CA VAL A 33 6.43 -13.93 -10.04
C VAL A 33 6.62 -14.66 -11.38
N GLU A 34 5.60 -15.33 -11.87
CA GLU A 34 5.63 -16.05 -13.14
C GLU A 34 5.84 -15.11 -14.33
N ALA A 35 5.08 -14.00 -14.38
CA ALA A 35 5.19 -13.01 -15.44
C ALA A 35 6.58 -12.37 -15.50
N ASN A 36 7.22 -12.16 -14.35
CA ASN A 36 8.57 -11.60 -14.27
C ASN A 36 9.67 -12.67 -14.29
N GLN A 37 9.34 -13.94 -14.47
CA GLN A 37 10.27 -15.07 -14.55
C GLN A 37 11.29 -15.09 -13.40
N LEU A 38 10.81 -14.91 -12.15
CA LEU A 38 11.66 -14.88 -10.98
C LEU A 38 11.98 -16.29 -10.50
N TYR A 39 13.26 -16.64 -10.52
CA TYR A 39 13.75 -17.97 -10.12
C TYR A 39 14.68 -17.97 -8.90
N SER A 40 15.03 -16.79 -8.40
CA SER A 40 15.87 -16.64 -7.21
C SER A 40 15.32 -15.59 -6.27
N PHE A 41 15.47 -15.81 -4.96
CA PHE A 41 14.92 -14.97 -3.91
C PHE A 41 15.97 -14.72 -2.82
N PRO A 42 15.95 -13.55 -2.13
CA PRO A 42 15.07 -12.42 -2.37
C PRO A 42 15.44 -11.64 -3.63
N ALA A 43 14.45 -11.27 -4.41
CA ALA A 43 14.55 -10.40 -5.58
C ALA A 43 13.44 -9.37 -5.52
N GLY A 44 13.60 -8.22 -6.14
CA GLY A 44 12.59 -7.19 -6.08
C GLY A 44 12.72 -6.14 -7.15
N TYR A 45 11.69 -5.31 -7.24
CA TYR A 45 11.62 -4.16 -8.10
C TYR A 45 11.46 -2.89 -7.27
N VAL A 46 12.09 -1.82 -7.69
CA VAL A 46 11.81 -0.47 -7.20
C VAL A 46 11.06 0.26 -8.29
N ASN A 47 9.79 0.61 -8.02
CA ASN A 47 8.88 1.25 -8.98
C ASN A 47 8.79 0.56 -10.36
N ARG A 48 9.15 -0.71 -10.49
CA ARG A 48 9.14 -1.48 -11.74
C ARG A 48 9.87 -0.78 -12.89
N THR A 49 10.95 -0.04 -12.58
CA THR A 49 11.72 0.76 -13.56
C THR A 49 12.86 -0.02 -14.21
N SER A 50 13.21 -1.18 -13.71
CA SER A 50 14.23 -2.07 -14.26
C SER A 50 13.59 -3.21 -15.06
N GLU A 51 14.26 -3.64 -16.14
CA GLU A 51 13.82 -4.78 -16.97
C GLU A 51 13.82 -6.10 -16.16
N TYR A 52 14.75 -6.23 -15.22
CA TYR A 52 14.89 -7.42 -14.37
C TYR A 52 14.82 -7.03 -12.90
N ALA A 53 14.37 -7.98 -12.08
CA ALA A 53 14.43 -7.82 -10.63
C ALA A 53 15.86 -7.70 -10.15
N VAL A 54 16.07 -6.87 -9.14
CA VAL A 54 17.39 -6.56 -8.59
C VAL A 54 17.56 -7.18 -7.20
N GLY A 55 18.79 -7.47 -6.83
CA GLY A 55 19.13 -7.99 -5.50
C GLY A 55 19.10 -6.91 -4.42
N ARG A 56 19.08 -7.37 -3.16
CA ARG A 56 18.97 -6.49 -1.96
C ARG A 56 20.02 -5.38 -1.92
N GLU A 57 21.22 -5.65 -2.40
CA GLU A 57 22.34 -4.71 -2.40
C GLU A 57 22.08 -3.47 -3.28
N GLN A 58 21.15 -3.56 -4.20
CA GLN A 58 20.81 -2.49 -5.15
C GLN A 58 19.55 -1.70 -4.76
N TRP A 59 18.70 -2.24 -3.88
CA TRP A 59 17.40 -1.61 -3.56
C TRP A 59 17.56 -0.17 -3.06
N SER A 60 18.56 0.08 -2.21
CA SER A 60 18.77 1.43 -1.67
C SER A 60 19.11 2.47 -2.74
N SER A 61 20.01 2.12 -3.69
CA SER A 61 20.39 3.03 -4.78
C SER A 61 19.23 3.33 -5.71
N TYR A 62 18.49 2.30 -6.14
CA TYR A 62 17.30 2.47 -6.98
C TYR A 62 16.22 3.30 -6.26
N THR A 63 16.01 3.07 -4.96
CA THR A 63 15.06 3.86 -4.17
C THR A 63 15.45 5.34 -4.15
N MET A 64 16.74 5.65 -3.94
CA MET A 64 17.21 7.03 -3.95
C MET A 64 17.04 7.70 -5.32
N GLU A 65 17.26 6.97 -6.40
CA GLU A 65 17.03 7.46 -7.75
C GLU A 65 15.55 7.79 -7.98
N GLN A 66 14.64 6.93 -7.53
CA GLN A 66 13.20 7.16 -7.67
C GLN A 66 12.70 8.31 -6.80
N LEU A 67 13.20 8.42 -5.57
CA LEU A 67 12.83 9.52 -4.66
C LEU A 67 13.28 10.91 -5.17
N ALA A 68 14.22 10.97 -6.11
CA ALA A 68 14.66 12.19 -6.75
C ALA A 68 13.79 12.60 -7.96
N GLN A 69 12.90 11.71 -8.43
CA GLN A 69 12.00 12.01 -9.54
C GLN A 69 10.77 12.80 -9.07
N GLN A 70 10.22 13.59 -9.96
CA GLN A 70 8.94 14.25 -9.73
C GLN A 70 7.81 13.32 -10.16
N ALA A 71 6.82 13.12 -9.29
CA ALA A 71 5.64 12.34 -9.62
C ALA A 71 4.73 13.09 -10.61
N GLU A 72 4.15 12.36 -11.57
CA GLU A 72 3.22 12.90 -12.57
C GLU A 72 1.80 13.06 -12.03
N CYS A 73 1.47 12.33 -10.96
CA CYS A 73 0.16 12.39 -10.30
C CYS A 73 0.30 12.31 -8.78
N ASN A 74 -0.70 12.80 -8.07
CA ASN A 74 -0.92 12.55 -6.65
C ASN A 74 -2.00 11.49 -6.49
N ILE A 75 -1.88 10.68 -5.45
CA ILE A 75 -2.87 9.66 -5.08
C ILE A 75 -3.28 9.93 -3.65
N ASP A 76 -4.58 9.92 -3.40
CA ASP A 76 -5.17 10.01 -2.08
C ASP A 76 -6.37 9.07 -2.00
N GLY A 77 -6.85 8.78 -0.79
CA GLY A 77 -8.03 7.96 -0.64
C GLY A 77 -8.26 7.46 0.76
N GLN A 78 -9.41 6.81 0.92
CA GLN A 78 -9.86 6.29 2.19
C GLN A 78 -10.47 4.90 2.00
N VAL A 79 -10.23 4.04 2.98
CA VAL A 79 -10.85 2.74 3.12
C VAL A 79 -11.67 2.75 4.41
N VAL A 80 -12.96 2.46 4.31
CA VAL A 80 -13.85 2.28 5.46
C VAL A 80 -14.21 0.81 5.55
N ILE A 81 -13.86 0.17 6.65
CA ILE A 81 -14.09 -1.26 6.89
C ILE A 81 -15.16 -1.41 7.97
N ASP A 82 -16.24 -2.13 7.66
CA ASP A 82 -17.16 -2.65 8.68
C ASP A 82 -16.50 -3.88 9.33
N PRO A 83 -16.12 -3.83 10.61
CA PRO A 83 -15.39 -4.92 11.25
C PRO A 83 -16.27 -6.16 11.52
N VAL A 84 -17.60 -6.05 11.40
CA VAL A 84 -18.55 -7.15 11.62
C VAL A 84 -18.81 -7.90 10.33
N THR A 85 -19.12 -7.17 9.24
CA THR A 85 -19.39 -7.77 7.92
C THR A 85 -18.12 -7.99 7.11
N ARG A 86 -17.02 -7.35 7.51
CA ARG A 86 -15.71 -7.33 6.82
C ARG A 86 -15.79 -6.68 5.43
N GLU A 87 -16.85 -5.90 5.17
CA GLU A 87 -16.98 -5.14 3.93
C GLU A 87 -16.14 -3.87 4.01
N ALA A 88 -15.34 -3.64 2.97
CA ALA A 88 -14.51 -2.45 2.80
C ALA A 88 -15.02 -1.62 1.62
N THR A 89 -15.31 -0.35 1.87
CA THR A 89 -15.53 0.64 0.81
C THR A 89 -14.25 1.42 0.61
N ILE A 90 -13.67 1.31 -0.59
CA ILE A 90 -12.35 1.88 -0.92
C ILE A 90 -12.57 3.00 -1.94
N ASN A 91 -12.29 4.24 -1.54
CA ASN A 91 -12.34 5.40 -2.42
C ASN A 91 -10.90 5.84 -2.73
N VAL A 92 -10.59 5.99 -4.01
CA VAL A 92 -9.27 6.42 -4.49
C VAL A 92 -9.43 7.62 -5.42
N GLU A 93 -8.61 8.63 -5.19
CA GLU A 93 -8.49 9.81 -6.03
C GLU A 93 -7.11 9.88 -6.65
N VAL A 94 -7.04 10.09 -7.96
CA VAL A 94 -5.80 10.29 -8.71
C VAL A 94 -5.88 11.65 -9.38
N TYR A 95 -4.98 12.57 -9.00
CA TYR A 95 -4.91 13.90 -9.58
C TYR A 95 -3.60 14.07 -10.35
N TYR A 96 -3.69 14.32 -11.65
CA TYR A 96 -2.53 14.54 -12.50
C TYR A 96 -1.96 15.94 -12.33
N THR A 97 -0.71 16.03 -11.89
CA THR A 97 0.03 17.29 -11.69
C THR A 97 0.84 17.70 -12.91
N SER A 98 0.98 16.78 -13.88
CA SER A 98 1.56 16.99 -15.20
C SER A 98 0.93 16.01 -16.19
N ASN A 99 1.17 16.22 -17.50
CA ASN A 99 0.76 15.23 -18.49
C ASN A 99 1.59 13.96 -18.34
N SER A 100 0.92 12.81 -18.28
CA SER A 100 1.63 11.53 -18.37
C SER A 100 2.20 11.31 -19.78
N SER A 101 3.24 10.52 -19.86
CA SER A 101 3.84 10.10 -21.15
C SER A 101 2.93 9.18 -21.97
N LYS A 102 1.90 8.62 -21.34
CA LYS A 102 0.93 7.69 -21.93
C LYS A 102 -0.49 8.25 -21.84
N ASP A 103 -1.30 8.00 -22.87
CA ASP A 103 -2.70 8.40 -22.91
C ASP A 103 -3.59 7.64 -21.88
N LYS A 104 -3.07 6.54 -21.34
CA LYS A 104 -3.71 5.67 -20.37
C LYS A 104 -2.69 5.19 -19.36
N ASN A 105 -3.10 5.15 -18.10
CA ASN A 105 -2.36 4.53 -17.01
C ASN A 105 -3.25 3.48 -16.31
N TYR A 106 -2.70 2.80 -15.31
CA TYR A 106 -3.37 1.70 -14.62
C TYR A 106 -3.29 1.92 -13.12
N LEU A 107 -4.45 1.94 -12.49
CA LEU A 107 -4.61 2.05 -11.04
C LEU A 107 -4.68 0.65 -10.43
N THR A 108 -3.77 0.37 -9.51
CA THR A 108 -3.78 -0.87 -8.72
C THR A 108 -4.01 -0.55 -7.26
N VAL A 109 -4.89 -1.31 -6.61
CA VAL A 109 -5.14 -1.26 -5.17
C VAL A 109 -4.76 -2.61 -4.58
N MET A 110 -3.83 -2.61 -3.62
CA MET A 110 -3.37 -3.81 -2.92
C MET A 110 -3.78 -3.77 -1.46
N MET A 111 -4.24 -4.91 -0.95
CA MET A 111 -4.43 -5.15 0.47
C MET A 111 -3.18 -5.80 1.05
N LEU A 112 -2.62 -5.19 2.08
CA LEU A 112 -1.46 -5.64 2.81
C LEU A 112 -1.81 -5.96 4.26
N GLN A 113 -1.04 -6.85 4.86
CA GLN A 113 -1.17 -7.16 6.29
C GLN A 113 0.19 -7.20 6.95
N ASP A 114 0.26 -6.58 8.11
CA ASP A 114 1.40 -6.64 9.00
C ASP A 114 1.19 -7.71 10.09
N ASP A 115 2.28 -8.06 10.78
CA ASP A 115 2.25 -8.87 12.00
C ASP A 115 1.74 -10.30 11.81
N ILE A 116 2.07 -10.96 10.71
CA ILE A 116 1.74 -12.36 10.52
C ILE A 116 2.87 -13.23 11.07
N ILE A 117 2.57 -14.03 12.09
CA ILE A 117 3.55 -14.91 12.71
C ILE A 117 3.80 -16.13 11.83
N GLY A 118 5.07 -16.40 11.52
CA GLY A 118 5.47 -17.55 10.71
C GLY A 118 6.96 -17.76 10.62
N GLY A 119 7.37 -18.90 10.09
CA GLY A 119 8.78 -19.19 9.84
C GLY A 119 9.33 -18.37 8.68
N GLN A 120 10.56 -17.84 8.83
CA GLN A 120 11.29 -17.15 7.76
C GLN A 120 12.71 -17.67 7.68
N GLU A 121 13.07 -18.29 6.57
CA GLU A 121 14.46 -18.68 6.34
C GLU A 121 15.33 -17.42 6.21
N GLY A 122 16.46 -17.41 6.95
CA GLY A 122 17.32 -16.23 7.00
C GLY A 122 16.74 -15.06 7.80
N GLY A 123 15.65 -15.23 8.52
CA GLY A 123 15.01 -14.19 9.31
C GLY A 123 15.93 -13.54 10.35
N HIS A 124 16.98 -14.24 10.78
CA HIS A 124 18.00 -13.68 11.68
C HIS A 124 18.76 -12.48 11.08
N TYR A 125 18.69 -12.26 9.77
CA TYR A 125 19.20 -11.03 9.15
C TYR A 125 18.29 -9.81 9.35
N ASN A 126 17.03 -10.02 9.84
CA ASN A 126 16.08 -8.97 10.20
C ASN A 126 15.67 -9.13 11.68
N PRO A 127 16.59 -8.88 12.62
CA PRO A 127 16.37 -9.18 14.05
C PRO A 127 15.23 -8.38 14.67
N GLU A 128 14.90 -7.20 14.12
CA GLU A 128 13.78 -6.37 14.54
C GLU A 128 12.40 -6.99 14.28
N GLN A 129 12.31 -7.98 13.37
CA GLN A 129 11.10 -8.74 13.11
C GLN A 129 10.97 -10.00 13.99
N TYR A 130 11.97 -10.29 14.83
CA TYR A 130 11.88 -11.34 15.85
C TYR A 130 11.33 -10.75 17.15
N ILE A 131 10.09 -11.09 17.46
CA ILE A 131 9.42 -10.67 18.71
C ILE A 131 9.16 -11.93 19.53
N ASN A 132 9.68 -11.99 20.75
CA ASN A 132 9.55 -13.15 21.65
C ASN A 132 10.00 -14.49 21.05
N GLY A 133 10.90 -14.48 20.07
CA GLY A 133 11.43 -15.68 19.42
C GLY A 133 10.64 -16.16 18.19
N GLU A 134 9.60 -15.44 17.79
CA GLU A 134 8.79 -15.69 16.60
C GLU A 134 9.06 -14.61 15.56
N TYR A 135 9.07 -14.98 14.28
CA TYR A 135 9.24 -14.02 13.19
C TYR A 135 7.90 -13.46 12.77
N HIS A 136 7.80 -12.13 12.73
CA HIS A 136 6.63 -11.38 12.35
C HIS A 136 6.80 -10.84 10.92
N HIS A 137 6.05 -11.39 9.98
CA HIS A 137 6.04 -10.93 8.60
C HIS A 137 5.29 -9.60 8.51
N MET A 138 5.91 -8.62 7.85
CA MET A 138 5.37 -7.27 7.65
C MET A 138 5.16 -7.00 6.16
N HIS A 139 4.20 -6.11 5.85
CA HIS A 139 3.92 -5.65 4.48
C HIS A 139 3.57 -6.78 3.50
N VAL A 140 2.92 -7.83 4.00
CA VAL A 140 2.60 -9.03 3.23
C VAL A 140 1.45 -8.74 2.28
N LEU A 141 1.63 -8.99 0.98
CA LEU A 141 0.55 -8.94 0.00
C LEU A 141 -0.49 -10.01 0.34
N ARG A 142 -1.73 -9.58 0.60
CA ARG A 142 -2.83 -10.49 0.90
C ARG A 142 -3.81 -10.64 -0.25
N ASP A 143 -4.01 -9.56 -1.03
CA ASP A 143 -4.87 -9.58 -2.21
C ASP A 143 -4.64 -8.33 -3.09
N VAL A 144 -5.12 -8.38 -4.33
CA VAL A 144 -5.19 -7.22 -5.22
C VAL A 144 -6.66 -6.97 -5.55
N VAL A 145 -7.20 -5.85 -5.04
CA VAL A 145 -8.63 -5.51 -5.18
C VAL A 145 -9.02 -5.20 -6.63
N THR A 146 -8.11 -4.59 -7.38
CA THR A 146 -8.23 -4.36 -8.82
C THR A 146 -7.78 -5.60 -9.61
N PRO A 147 -7.86 -5.62 -10.95
CA PRO A 147 -7.10 -6.61 -11.72
C PRO A 147 -5.62 -6.59 -11.36
N THR A 148 -4.93 -7.72 -11.39
CA THR A 148 -3.51 -7.91 -11.00
C THR A 148 -2.58 -6.82 -11.57
N TRP A 149 -2.83 -6.38 -12.80
CA TRP A 149 -2.04 -5.36 -13.50
C TRP A 149 -2.68 -3.98 -13.54
N GLY A 150 -3.70 -3.77 -12.71
CA GLY A 150 -4.41 -2.51 -12.56
C GLY A 150 -5.63 -2.37 -13.47
N GLU A 151 -6.49 -1.44 -13.10
CA GLU A 151 -7.63 -0.97 -13.88
C GLU A 151 -7.22 0.23 -14.73
N GLU A 152 -7.59 0.25 -16.01
CA GLU A 152 -7.32 1.37 -16.91
C GLU A 152 -7.95 2.68 -16.40
N ILE A 153 -7.16 3.74 -16.37
CA ILE A 153 -7.59 5.08 -16.04
C ILE A 153 -7.17 6.07 -17.14
N SER A 154 -8.09 6.95 -17.51
CA SER A 154 -7.89 8.01 -18.48
C SER A 154 -8.93 9.13 -18.29
N PRO A 155 -8.71 10.38 -18.77
CA PRO A 155 -7.50 10.89 -19.38
C PRO A 155 -6.36 11.13 -18.36
N THR A 156 -5.13 11.19 -18.84
CA THR A 156 -3.90 11.29 -18.03
C THR A 156 -3.22 12.66 -18.19
N THR A 157 -4.02 13.69 -18.47
CA THR A 157 -3.54 15.06 -18.71
C THR A 157 -3.54 15.87 -17.42
N GLU A 158 -2.63 16.84 -17.33
CA GLU A 158 -2.54 17.78 -16.21
C GLU A 158 -3.90 18.38 -15.83
N GLY A 159 -4.18 18.46 -14.54
CA GLY A 159 -5.44 18.97 -14.00
C GLY A 159 -6.59 17.95 -13.97
N THR A 160 -6.40 16.74 -14.50
CA THR A 160 -7.42 15.69 -14.44
C THR A 160 -7.49 15.09 -13.03
N LEU A 161 -8.70 15.00 -12.49
CA LEU A 161 -9.03 14.24 -11.29
C LEU A 161 -9.83 12.99 -11.69
N ILE A 162 -9.35 11.82 -11.31
CA ILE A 162 -10.03 10.55 -11.48
C ILE A 162 -10.40 10.02 -10.11
N THR A 163 -11.67 9.66 -9.91
CA THR A 163 -12.15 9.05 -8.68
C THR A 163 -12.66 7.64 -8.97
N LYS A 164 -12.26 6.67 -8.15
CA LYS A 164 -12.72 5.28 -8.22
C LYS A 164 -13.22 4.84 -6.85
N THR A 165 -14.26 3.99 -6.87
CA THR A 165 -14.80 3.37 -5.65
C THR A 165 -14.86 1.86 -5.86
N TYR A 166 -14.32 1.11 -4.92
CA TYR A 166 -14.37 -0.35 -4.90
C TYR A 166 -15.10 -0.81 -3.64
N ASN A 167 -15.94 -1.84 -3.78
CA ASN A 167 -16.50 -2.56 -2.64
C ASN A 167 -15.84 -3.93 -2.60
N TYR A 168 -15.25 -4.28 -1.46
CA TYR A 168 -14.45 -5.48 -1.30
C TYR A 168 -14.77 -6.14 0.04
N THR A 169 -15.04 -7.44 0.01
CA THR A 169 -15.24 -8.21 1.25
C THR A 169 -13.92 -8.88 1.62
N ILE A 170 -13.34 -8.49 2.74
CA ILE A 170 -12.09 -9.04 3.25
C ILE A 170 -12.33 -10.49 3.69
N PRO A 171 -11.70 -11.52 3.08
CA PRO A 171 -11.84 -12.89 3.53
C PRO A 171 -11.38 -13.07 4.99
N GLU A 172 -11.99 -14.00 5.71
CA GLU A 172 -11.53 -14.31 7.08
C GLU A 172 -10.15 -14.99 7.06
N ILE A 173 -9.96 -15.90 6.12
CA ILE A 173 -8.72 -16.67 5.94
C ILE A 173 -8.24 -16.48 4.51
N ILE A 174 -6.95 -16.22 4.35
CA ILE A 174 -6.30 -16.07 3.03
C ILE A 174 -5.16 -17.07 2.92
N GLY A 175 -5.10 -17.75 1.77
CA GLY A 175 -4.18 -18.84 1.47
C GLY A 175 -4.88 -20.21 1.54
N ASP A 176 -4.69 -21.06 0.52
CA ASP A 176 -5.25 -22.40 0.45
C ASP A 176 -4.19 -23.37 -0.14
N PRO A 177 -3.89 -24.49 0.55
CA PRO A 177 -4.22 -24.85 1.92
C PRO A 177 -3.41 -24.07 2.96
N ASN A 178 -3.77 -24.23 4.26
CA ASN A 178 -3.02 -23.67 5.40
C ASN A 178 -2.92 -22.14 5.43
N GLY A 179 -3.98 -21.48 4.99
CA GLY A 179 -4.09 -20.03 5.08
C GLY A 179 -4.06 -19.49 6.50
N THR A 180 -3.91 -18.19 6.61
CA THR A 180 -3.89 -17.47 7.89
C THR A 180 -4.97 -16.41 7.92
N GLU A 181 -5.37 -16.04 9.12
CA GLU A 181 -6.38 -15.02 9.37
C GLU A 181 -5.98 -13.67 8.78
N ALA A 182 -6.95 -13.03 8.15
CA ALA A 182 -6.85 -11.64 7.76
C ALA A 182 -7.33 -10.76 8.93
N VAL A 183 -6.38 -10.36 9.78
CA VAL A 183 -6.65 -9.58 11.00
C VAL A 183 -6.89 -8.13 10.62
N ILE A 184 -8.14 -7.65 10.77
CA ILE A 184 -8.56 -6.31 10.31
C ILE A 184 -7.67 -5.20 10.88
N ASP A 185 -7.30 -5.29 12.16
CA ASP A 185 -6.46 -4.28 12.83
C ASP A 185 -5.05 -4.15 12.22
N ASN A 186 -4.58 -5.17 11.50
CA ASN A 186 -3.27 -5.24 10.89
C ASN A 186 -3.32 -5.08 9.37
N ILE A 187 -4.54 -4.86 8.80
CA ILE A 187 -4.74 -4.66 7.36
C ILE A 187 -4.68 -3.19 7.02
N TYR A 188 -4.02 -2.89 5.93
CA TYR A 188 -4.02 -1.59 5.30
C TYR A 188 -3.98 -1.72 3.78
N PHE A 189 -4.22 -0.64 3.08
CA PHE A 189 -4.29 -0.62 1.63
C PHE A 189 -3.34 0.42 1.06
N ILE A 190 -2.70 0.06 -0.05
CA ILE A 190 -1.95 1.00 -0.88
C ILE A 190 -2.61 1.09 -2.24
N ALA A 191 -2.55 2.27 -2.84
CA ALA A 191 -2.92 2.50 -4.23
C ALA A 191 -1.72 3.06 -5.00
N PHE A 192 -1.51 2.57 -6.22
CA PHE A 192 -0.49 3.10 -7.10
C PHE A 192 -0.96 3.19 -8.54
N VAL A 193 -0.39 4.13 -9.26
CA VAL A 193 -0.61 4.30 -10.70
C VAL A 193 0.66 3.88 -11.44
N SER A 194 0.50 3.07 -12.47
CA SER A 194 1.60 2.60 -13.31
C SER A 194 1.29 2.72 -14.78
N GLU A 195 2.32 2.61 -15.63
CA GLU A 195 2.16 2.33 -17.05
C GLU A 195 1.62 0.91 -17.27
N PHE A 196 1.23 0.59 -18.50
CA PHE A 196 0.72 -0.72 -18.88
C PHE A 196 1.80 -1.81 -18.74
N TYR A 197 1.43 -2.94 -18.14
CA TYR A 197 2.25 -4.14 -18.14
C TYR A 197 1.94 -4.98 -19.38
N ASP A 198 2.90 -5.07 -20.29
CA ASP A 198 2.76 -5.84 -21.55
C ASP A 198 3.43 -7.22 -21.53
N GLY A 199 3.96 -7.62 -20.37
CA GLY A 199 4.61 -8.91 -20.15
C GLY A 199 6.12 -8.94 -20.40
N TYR A 200 6.70 -7.91 -21.00
CA TYR A 200 8.11 -7.91 -21.39
C TYR A 200 8.85 -6.60 -21.16
N GLN A 201 8.15 -5.54 -20.83
CA GLN A 201 8.73 -4.21 -20.66
C GLN A 201 8.61 -3.73 -19.22
N THR A 202 9.40 -2.74 -18.90
CA THR A 202 9.20 -2.00 -17.65
C THR A 202 7.81 -1.39 -17.66
N CYS A 203 7.12 -1.46 -16.52
CA CYS A 203 5.84 -0.77 -16.31
C CYS A 203 5.97 0.16 -15.10
N PRO A 204 6.65 1.31 -15.26
CA PRO A 204 6.99 2.17 -14.16
C PRO A 204 5.79 2.53 -13.30
N VAL A 205 5.97 2.46 -11.99
CA VAL A 205 5.04 3.02 -11.02
C VAL A 205 5.31 4.53 -10.97
N LEU A 206 4.31 5.33 -11.32
CA LEU A 206 4.41 6.78 -11.41
C LEU A 206 4.29 7.44 -10.04
N ASN A 207 3.42 6.91 -9.19
CA ASN A 207 3.30 7.28 -7.78
C ASN A 207 2.56 6.19 -7.01
N VAL A 208 2.70 6.21 -5.68
CA VAL A 208 2.05 5.31 -4.73
C VAL A 208 1.67 6.07 -3.47
N ASN A 209 0.56 5.70 -2.85
CA ASN A 209 0.21 6.17 -1.51
C ASN A 209 -0.49 5.08 -0.72
N GLU A 210 -0.36 5.12 0.60
CA GLU A 210 -1.18 4.38 1.53
C GLU A 210 -2.52 5.07 1.69
N LEU A 211 -3.61 4.31 1.62
CA LEU A 211 -4.95 4.82 1.81
C LEU A 211 -5.28 4.88 3.29
N LEU A 212 -5.89 5.98 3.73
CA LEU A 212 -6.37 6.11 5.10
C LEU A 212 -7.36 5.00 5.41
N THR A 213 -6.95 4.00 6.17
CA THR A 213 -7.80 2.86 6.55
C THR A 213 -8.42 3.12 7.92
N VAL A 214 -9.74 3.07 7.99
CA VAL A 214 -10.53 3.27 9.20
C VAL A 214 -11.57 2.17 9.34
N GLN A 215 -11.90 1.81 10.58
CA GLN A 215 -13.01 0.91 10.86
C GLN A 215 -14.29 1.73 11.09
N ASP A 216 -15.38 1.28 10.47
CA ASP A 216 -16.71 1.83 10.72
C ASP A 216 -17.23 1.24 12.06
N VAL A 217 -16.88 1.89 13.13
CA VAL A 217 -17.37 1.55 14.48
C VAL A 217 -18.66 2.30 14.74
N ASP A 218 -19.67 1.57 15.24
CA ASP A 218 -20.99 2.13 15.56
C ASP A 218 -20.92 3.00 16.82
N VAL A 219 -20.31 4.18 16.68
CA VAL A 219 -20.17 5.18 17.75
C VAL A 219 -20.80 6.51 17.36
N ASP A 220 -21.41 7.17 18.34
CA ASP A 220 -22.07 8.47 18.12
C ASP A 220 -21.07 9.58 17.78
N ASN A 221 -19.93 9.60 18.45
CA ASN A 221 -18.90 10.62 18.26
C ASN A 221 -17.52 9.97 18.20
N SER A 222 -16.85 10.10 17.10
CA SER A 222 -15.47 9.63 16.92
C SER A 222 -14.72 10.58 15.99
N LEU A 223 -13.47 10.85 16.33
CA LEU A 223 -12.62 11.76 15.59
C LEU A 223 -11.25 11.15 15.44
N LEU A 224 -10.77 11.07 14.20
CA LEU A 224 -9.43 10.63 13.89
C LEU A 224 -8.59 11.82 13.42
N ILE A 225 -7.43 12.01 14.01
CA ILE A 225 -6.42 12.92 13.46
C ILE A 225 -5.68 12.14 12.37
N THR A 226 -5.88 12.55 11.12
CA THR A 226 -5.31 11.87 9.97
C THR A 226 -3.92 12.37 9.62
N GLU A 227 -3.65 13.65 9.94
CA GLU A 227 -2.38 14.26 9.61
C GLU A 227 -2.12 15.48 10.48
N ILE A 228 -0.89 15.64 10.92
CA ILE A 228 -0.42 16.85 11.61
C ILE A 228 0.74 17.42 10.80
N TYR A 229 0.54 18.62 10.27
CA TYR A 229 1.63 19.37 9.62
C TYR A 229 2.33 20.23 10.66
N PRO A 230 3.50 19.82 11.14
CA PRO A 230 4.30 20.71 11.96
C PRO A 230 4.67 21.93 11.13
N ALA A 231 4.66 23.10 11.73
CA ALA A 231 5.36 24.24 11.15
C ALA A 231 6.80 23.78 10.85
N SER A 232 7.19 23.80 9.58
CA SER A 232 8.46 23.22 9.11
C SER A 232 9.71 23.82 9.72
N TYR A 233 9.57 24.86 10.52
CA TYR A 233 10.61 25.48 11.32
C TYR A 233 9.98 26.04 12.60
N ILE A 234 10.60 25.75 13.74
CA ILE A 234 10.38 26.52 14.96
C ILE A 234 10.95 27.90 14.65
N SER A 235 10.12 28.80 14.17
CA SER A 235 10.51 30.21 14.09
C SER A 235 10.37 30.81 15.48
N CYS A 236 11.29 31.71 15.86
CA CYS A 236 11.16 32.50 17.07
C CYS A 236 10.04 33.56 16.97
N SER A 237 9.08 33.39 16.03
CA SER A 237 7.90 34.26 15.92
C SER A 237 6.81 33.77 16.86
N GLU A 238 6.09 34.74 17.45
CA GLU A 238 5.06 34.48 18.47
C GLU A 238 3.83 33.69 17.98
N ASN A 239 3.72 33.39 16.68
CA ASN A 239 2.59 32.66 16.10
C ASN A 239 3.08 31.49 15.21
N ASN A 240 3.00 30.28 15.74
CA ASN A 240 3.18 29.06 14.97
C ASN A 240 1.81 28.48 14.57
N VAL A 241 1.60 28.25 13.30
CA VAL A 241 0.39 27.61 12.79
C VAL A 241 0.65 26.12 12.63
N ILE A 242 -0.06 25.30 13.39
CA ILE A 242 -0.14 23.86 13.20
C ILE A 242 -1.41 23.57 12.42
N LYS A 243 -1.30 22.88 11.29
CA LYS A 243 -2.45 22.38 10.56
C LYS A 243 -2.68 20.94 10.97
N VAL A 244 -3.92 20.60 11.25
CA VAL A 244 -4.35 19.26 11.62
C VAL A 244 -5.49 18.87 10.70
N ASN A 245 -5.32 17.77 9.97
CA ASN A 245 -6.41 17.15 9.26
C ASN A 245 -7.12 16.17 10.19
N VAL A 246 -8.44 16.23 10.21
CA VAL A 246 -9.27 15.38 11.05
C VAL A 246 -10.38 14.74 10.22
N ALA A 247 -10.67 13.47 10.46
CA ALA A 247 -11.82 12.77 9.91
C ALA A 247 -12.85 12.53 11.03
N ASN A 248 -14.11 12.82 10.75
CA ASN A 248 -15.20 12.43 11.63
C ASN A 248 -15.63 11.00 11.29
N LEU A 249 -15.39 10.07 12.19
CA LEU A 249 -15.77 8.65 12.07
C LEU A 249 -17.04 8.32 12.82
N GLY A 250 -17.59 9.27 13.59
CA GLY A 250 -18.85 9.09 14.31
C GLY A 250 -20.09 9.47 13.48
N LYS A 251 -21.26 9.04 13.95
CA LYS A 251 -22.55 9.33 13.31
C LYS A 251 -22.98 10.78 13.45
N ASN A 252 -22.54 11.45 14.51
CA ASN A 252 -22.95 12.82 14.77
C ASN A 252 -22.04 13.83 14.06
N GLU A 253 -22.63 14.92 13.59
CA GLU A 253 -21.90 16.07 13.10
C GLU A 253 -21.09 16.72 14.24
N ILE A 254 -19.79 16.97 14.03
CA ILE A 254 -18.91 17.60 15.01
C ILE A 254 -18.78 19.09 14.68
N ASN A 255 -19.43 19.93 15.48
CA ASN A 255 -19.48 21.38 15.24
C ASN A 255 -18.39 22.16 15.99
N ASN A 256 -17.79 21.57 17.02
CA ASN A 256 -16.77 22.22 17.84
C ASN A 256 -15.69 21.21 18.23
N MET A 257 -14.42 21.57 17.98
CA MET A 257 -13.26 20.80 18.39
C MET A 257 -12.37 21.67 19.27
N LYS A 258 -11.80 21.06 20.30
CA LYS A 258 -10.81 21.68 21.15
C LYS A 258 -9.57 20.81 21.19
N PHE A 259 -8.43 21.39 20.84
CA PHE A 259 -7.12 20.75 20.94
C PHE A 259 -6.42 21.26 22.20
N GLU A 260 -5.97 20.33 23.05
CA GLU A 260 -5.23 20.64 24.29
C GLU A 260 -3.81 20.05 24.21
#